data_d2bdd9125d10050d322a4d1b79f9ba10
#
_entry.id   d2bdd9125d10050d322a4d1b79f9ba10
#
_cell.length_a   1.000
_cell.length_b   1.000
_cell.length_c   1.000
_cell.angle_alpha   90.00
_cell.angle_beta   90.00
_cell.angle_gamma   90.00
#
_symmetry.space_group_name_H-M   'P 1'
#
loop_
_entity.id
_entity.type
_entity.pdbx_description
1 polymer ?
#
loop_
_entity_poly.entity_id
_entity_poly.type
_entity_poly.pdbx_seq_one_letter_code
_entity_poly.pdbx_strand_id
1 'polypeptide(L)'
;GSFISRLLPRKFVFSQHLLPNFSGKSFKKRHADVLHAPTRTETPKERVGLFSGCILDVSEAEIHEASLTLLRAARYEVVVPGDQGCCGALHVHNGERNTARELAEKHRNAFEPRKLDRIVTNAAGCGAQLKELHHLFPEAPENEIGRWKELENKTIDLLELIASETKVLDQLNWSSEPVTVIYDAPCHLMHAQGVDANPRRLIGSRSGVKLVPLPESHWCCGSAGIYNLVQPELAGSVLQRKIDSIHETIKAHPETRILLTANPGCLYQIRAGINQAGIPLEVMHSAVFLAGRLKT
;
A
#
# COMPACT_ATOMS: atom_id res chain seq x y z
N GLY A 1 -16.66 0.62 22.81
CA GLY A 1 -15.38 0.84 23.50
C GLY A 1 -15.36 0.11 24.82
N SER A 2 -14.32 -0.68 25.11
CA SER A 2 -14.22 -1.44 26.36
C SER A 2 -14.07 -0.49 27.54
N PHE A 3 -14.58 -0.86 28.71
CA PHE A 3 -14.49 -0.12 29.97
C PHE A 3 -13.02 0.26 30.33
N ILE A 4 -12.07 -0.55 29.88
CA ILE A 4 -10.62 -0.34 30.08
C ILE A 4 -10.11 0.91 29.34
N SER A 5 -10.67 1.28 28.19
CA SER A 5 -10.24 2.46 27.42
C SER A 5 -10.47 3.79 28.16
N ARG A 6 -11.40 3.83 29.12
CA ARG A 6 -11.69 5.04 29.93
C ARG A 6 -10.65 5.30 31.02
N LEU A 7 -9.84 4.31 31.38
CA LEU A 7 -8.81 4.39 32.42
C LEU A 7 -7.40 4.65 31.89
N LEU A 8 -7.22 4.60 30.57
CA LEU A 8 -5.92 4.79 29.94
C LEU A 8 -5.65 6.27 29.64
N PRO A 9 -4.42 6.76 29.79
CA PRO A 9 -4.03 8.08 29.31
C PRO A 9 -4.38 8.26 27.81
N ARG A 10 -4.80 9.46 27.41
CA ARG A 10 -5.25 9.76 26.03
C ARG A 10 -4.32 9.25 24.93
N LYS A 11 -3.00 9.30 25.17
CA LYS A 11 -1.97 8.79 24.24
C LYS A 11 -2.09 7.29 23.96
N PHE A 12 -2.48 6.49 24.95
CA PHE A 12 -2.69 5.05 24.77
C PHE A 12 -4.03 4.72 24.08
N VAL A 13 -5.04 5.55 24.28
CA VAL A 13 -6.35 5.39 23.61
C VAL A 13 -6.17 5.57 22.11
N PHE A 14 -5.43 6.58 21.65
CA PHE A 14 -5.15 6.75 20.23
C PHE A 14 -4.36 5.57 19.64
N SER A 15 -3.32 5.10 20.36
CA SER A 15 -2.53 3.93 19.92
C SER A 15 -3.38 2.67 19.76
N GLN A 16 -4.42 2.47 20.58
CA GLN A 16 -5.35 1.35 20.44
C GLN A 16 -6.17 1.43 19.11
N HIS A 17 -6.54 2.63 18.69
CA HIS A 17 -7.26 2.83 17.41
C HIS A 17 -6.38 2.60 16.18
N LEU A 18 -5.05 2.57 16.36
CA LEU A 18 -4.09 2.23 15.32
C LEU A 18 -3.88 0.72 15.16
N LEU A 19 -4.32 -0.09 16.13
CA LEU A 19 -4.15 -1.53 16.07
C LEU A 19 -5.06 -2.13 14.99
N PRO A 20 -4.50 -2.87 14.04
CA PRO A 20 -5.29 -3.56 13.04
C PRO A 20 -6.05 -4.76 13.65
N ASN A 21 -7.14 -5.13 13.00
CA ASN A 21 -7.81 -6.40 13.29
C ASN A 21 -6.99 -7.52 12.66
N PHE A 22 -6.32 -8.33 13.48
CA PHE A 22 -5.57 -9.47 12.97
C PHE A 22 -6.54 -10.57 12.52
N SER A 23 -6.55 -10.88 11.22
CA SER A 23 -7.33 -11.97 10.65
C SER A 23 -6.81 -13.37 11.03
N GLY A 24 -5.60 -13.43 11.59
CA GLY A 24 -4.91 -14.67 11.97
C GLY A 24 -4.42 -15.53 10.78
N LYS A 25 -4.69 -15.11 9.55
CA LYS A 25 -4.35 -15.87 8.33
C LYS A 25 -3.37 -15.08 7.47
N SER A 26 -2.09 -15.45 7.50
CA SER A 26 -1.05 -14.89 6.64
C SER A 26 -1.37 -15.18 5.16
N PHE A 27 -1.40 -14.13 4.33
CA PHE A 27 -1.52 -14.27 2.89
C PHE A 27 -0.34 -15.06 2.31
N LYS A 28 0.87 -14.69 2.69
CA LYS A 28 2.09 -15.36 2.25
C LYS A 28 2.07 -16.87 2.52
N LYS A 29 1.64 -17.29 3.73
CA LYS A 29 1.57 -18.74 4.05
C LYS A 29 0.59 -19.50 3.18
N ARG A 30 -0.48 -18.85 2.70
CA ARG A 30 -1.48 -19.48 1.83
C ARG A 30 -1.03 -19.58 0.37
N HIS A 31 -0.18 -18.65 -0.08
CA HIS A 31 0.22 -18.50 -1.48
C HIS A 31 1.72 -18.76 -1.71
N ALA A 32 2.46 -19.20 -0.66
CA ALA A 32 3.91 -19.39 -0.72
C ALA A 32 4.33 -20.27 -1.90
N ASP A 33 5.16 -19.70 -2.78
CA ASP A 33 5.76 -20.34 -3.95
C ASP A 33 4.76 -20.97 -4.96
N VAL A 34 3.47 -20.62 -4.81
CA VAL A 34 2.45 -20.99 -5.79
C VAL A 34 2.54 -20.02 -6.96
N LEU A 35 2.53 -20.57 -8.18
CA LEU A 35 2.46 -19.79 -9.42
C LEU A 35 1.01 -19.58 -9.80
N HIS A 36 0.57 -18.31 -9.74
CA HIS A 36 -0.79 -17.91 -10.07
C HIS A 36 -0.86 -17.45 -11.52
N ALA A 37 -1.48 -18.27 -12.38
CA ALA A 37 -1.72 -17.92 -13.78
C ALA A 37 -2.70 -16.75 -13.94
N PRO A 38 -2.64 -16.02 -15.05
CA PRO A 38 -3.67 -15.05 -15.42
C PRO A 38 -5.09 -15.63 -15.35
N THR A 39 -6.08 -14.79 -15.14
CA THR A 39 -7.49 -15.23 -15.11
C THR A 39 -8.04 -15.56 -16.50
N ARG A 40 -7.42 -15.03 -17.56
CA ARG A 40 -7.76 -15.29 -18.95
C ARG A 40 -6.74 -16.26 -19.56
N THR A 41 -7.17 -17.08 -20.51
CA THR A 41 -6.37 -18.13 -21.18
C THR A 41 -5.29 -17.62 -22.13
N GLU A 42 -5.09 -16.32 -22.19
CA GLU A 42 -4.06 -15.69 -23.02
C GLU A 42 -2.66 -15.89 -22.42
N THR A 43 -1.65 -15.83 -23.27
CA THR A 43 -0.25 -15.90 -22.85
C THR A 43 0.06 -14.84 -21.80
N PRO A 44 0.70 -15.21 -20.68
CA PRO A 44 1.14 -14.24 -19.67
C PRO A 44 2.03 -13.17 -20.31
N LYS A 45 1.86 -11.92 -19.87
CA LYS A 45 2.65 -10.80 -20.35
C LYS A 45 4.05 -10.79 -19.75
N GLU A 46 4.11 -10.92 -18.45
CA GLU A 46 5.32 -10.94 -17.63
C GLU A 46 5.09 -11.81 -16.39
N ARG A 47 6.18 -12.27 -15.78
CA ARG A 47 6.17 -12.94 -14.48
C ARG A 47 6.56 -11.95 -13.40
N VAL A 48 5.68 -11.76 -12.42
CA VAL A 48 5.90 -10.81 -11.33
C VAL A 48 5.95 -11.50 -9.97
N GLY A 49 6.83 -10.99 -9.09
CA GLY A 49 6.84 -11.37 -7.69
C GLY A 49 6.01 -10.41 -6.86
N LEU A 50 5.02 -10.90 -6.10
CA LEU A 50 4.25 -10.05 -5.20
C LEU A 50 4.92 -9.99 -3.83
N PHE A 51 5.33 -8.78 -3.45
CA PHE A 51 5.91 -8.51 -2.14
C PHE A 51 4.79 -8.35 -1.10
N SER A 52 4.70 -9.26 -0.13
CA SER A 52 3.68 -9.24 0.93
C SER A 52 4.11 -8.49 2.19
N GLY A 53 5.41 -8.31 2.38
CA GLY A 53 5.95 -7.61 3.55
C GLY A 53 5.68 -8.32 4.88
N CYS A 54 5.37 -7.51 5.91
CA CYS A 54 5.18 -8.00 7.28
C CYS A 54 3.79 -7.65 7.85
N ILE A 55 3.46 -6.36 7.95
CA ILE A 55 2.21 -5.90 8.60
C ILE A 55 0.99 -6.34 7.79
N LEU A 56 0.91 -5.96 6.50
CA LEU A 56 -0.23 -6.27 5.65
C LEU A 56 -0.47 -7.78 5.51
N ASP A 57 0.60 -8.58 5.52
CA ASP A 57 0.52 -10.03 5.39
C ASP A 57 -0.41 -10.67 6.44
N VAL A 58 -0.45 -10.12 7.66
CA VAL A 58 -1.19 -10.68 8.80
C VAL A 58 -2.40 -9.84 9.22
N SER A 59 -2.41 -8.54 8.93
CA SER A 59 -3.47 -7.63 9.39
C SER A 59 -4.51 -7.31 8.33
N GLU A 60 -4.08 -7.17 7.07
CA GLU A 60 -4.93 -6.77 5.95
C GLU A 60 -4.65 -7.69 4.74
N ALA A 61 -4.66 -9.00 4.97
CA ALA A 61 -4.38 -10.00 3.93
C ALA A 61 -5.27 -9.84 2.68
N GLU A 62 -6.45 -9.26 2.83
CA GLU A 62 -7.37 -8.92 1.73
C GLU A 62 -6.76 -7.95 0.70
N ILE A 63 -5.86 -7.06 1.14
CA ILE A 63 -5.15 -6.14 0.23
C ILE A 63 -4.26 -6.94 -0.74
N HIS A 64 -3.63 -7.99 -0.26
CA HIS A 64 -2.82 -8.87 -1.11
C HIS A 64 -3.67 -9.74 -2.03
N GLU A 65 -4.82 -10.26 -1.55
CA GLU A 65 -5.78 -10.99 -2.39
C GLU A 65 -6.31 -10.11 -3.52
N ALA A 66 -6.66 -8.87 -3.19
CA ALA A 66 -7.08 -7.87 -4.17
C ALA A 66 -5.97 -7.56 -5.19
N SER A 67 -4.72 -7.42 -4.72
CA SER A 67 -3.56 -7.19 -5.57
C SER A 67 -3.31 -8.37 -6.52
N LEU A 68 -3.39 -9.60 -6.01
CA LEU A 68 -3.27 -10.82 -6.80
C LEU A 68 -4.38 -10.88 -7.87
N THR A 69 -5.61 -10.55 -7.50
CA THR A 69 -6.75 -10.49 -8.43
C THR A 69 -6.51 -9.49 -9.56
N LEU A 70 -6.08 -8.28 -9.24
CA LEU A 70 -5.79 -7.23 -10.24
C LEU A 70 -4.65 -7.62 -11.18
N LEU A 71 -3.55 -8.15 -10.65
CA LEU A 71 -2.41 -8.58 -11.44
C LEU A 71 -2.79 -9.71 -12.41
N ARG A 72 -3.52 -10.72 -11.94
CA ARG A 72 -3.99 -11.81 -12.78
C ARG A 72 -4.97 -11.35 -13.86
N ALA A 73 -5.87 -10.41 -13.52
CA ALA A 73 -6.78 -9.80 -14.48
C ALA A 73 -6.04 -8.97 -15.53
N ALA A 74 -4.93 -8.34 -15.16
CA ALA A 74 -4.03 -7.60 -16.04
C ALA A 74 -3.05 -8.51 -16.83
N ARG A 75 -3.23 -9.84 -16.79
CA ARG A 75 -2.47 -10.86 -17.53
C ARG A 75 -1.05 -11.11 -17.00
N TYR A 76 -0.76 -10.79 -15.76
CA TYR A 76 0.49 -11.18 -15.13
C TYR A 76 0.43 -12.59 -14.55
N GLU A 77 1.54 -13.32 -14.70
CA GLU A 77 1.81 -14.52 -13.93
C GLU A 77 2.44 -14.10 -12.59
N VAL A 78 1.85 -14.51 -11.47
CA VAL A 78 2.22 -13.99 -10.15
C VAL A 78 2.78 -15.10 -9.28
N VAL A 79 3.93 -14.87 -8.67
CA VAL A 79 4.49 -15.72 -7.61
C VAL A 79 4.63 -14.93 -6.32
N VAL A 80 4.36 -15.59 -5.19
CA VAL A 80 4.54 -15.03 -3.85
C VAL A 80 5.68 -15.79 -3.17
N PRO A 81 6.92 -15.26 -3.16
CA PRO A 81 8.04 -15.96 -2.53
C PRO A 81 7.77 -16.24 -1.04
N GLY A 82 7.85 -17.51 -0.62
CA GLY A 82 7.55 -17.92 0.76
C GLY A 82 8.60 -17.44 1.77
N ASP A 83 9.83 -17.30 1.32
CA ASP A 83 11.01 -16.92 2.11
C ASP A 83 11.23 -15.40 2.22
N GLN A 84 10.38 -14.56 1.58
CA GLN A 84 10.45 -13.10 1.71
C GLN A 84 10.23 -12.62 3.16
N GLY A 85 10.69 -11.42 3.46
CA GLY A 85 10.59 -10.80 4.79
C GLY A 85 9.98 -9.42 4.80
N CYS A 86 10.34 -8.63 5.79
CA CYS A 86 10.03 -7.20 5.89
C CYS A 86 10.89 -6.40 4.89
N CYS A 87 10.38 -5.25 4.40
CA CYS A 87 11.15 -4.31 3.57
C CYS A 87 12.29 -3.60 4.34
N GLY A 88 12.25 -3.60 5.66
CA GLY A 88 13.25 -2.91 6.48
C GLY A 88 13.01 -1.41 6.71
N ALA A 89 12.00 -0.79 6.08
CA ALA A 89 11.77 0.66 6.16
C ALA A 89 11.71 1.19 7.60
N LEU A 90 10.97 0.54 8.50
CA LEU A 90 10.86 0.96 9.89
C LEU A 90 12.20 0.86 10.63
N HIS A 91 13.04 -0.11 10.30
CA HIS A 91 14.38 -0.24 10.86
C HIS A 91 15.30 0.88 10.38
N VAL A 92 15.26 1.24 9.10
CA VAL A 92 16.00 2.38 8.54
C VAL A 92 15.58 3.68 9.24
N HIS A 93 14.29 3.94 9.35
CA HIS A 93 13.76 5.15 9.99
C HIS A 93 14.13 5.26 11.46
N ASN A 94 14.40 4.14 12.12
CA ASN A 94 14.78 4.08 13.52
C ASN A 94 16.31 3.96 13.76
N GLY A 95 17.11 4.02 12.70
CA GLY A 95 18.57 3.92 12.79
C GLY A 95 19.11 2.49 12.88
N GLU A 96 18.27 1.47 12.86
CA GLU A 96 18.62 0.04 12.96
C GLU A 96 19.17 -0.50 11.63
N ARG A 97 20.27 0.09 11.15
CA ARG A 97 20.82 -0.19 9.81
C ARG A 97 21.26 -1.65 9.61
N ASN A 98 21.79 -2.29 10.66
CA ASN A 98 22.24 -3.68 10.56
C ASN A 98 21.06 -4.62 10.29
N THR A 99 19.99 -4.50 11.05
CA THR A 99 18.75 -5.25 10.82
C THR A 99 18.15 -4.96 9.44
N ALA A 100 18.21 -3.69 9.01
CA ALA A 100 17.74 -3.32 7.67
C ALA A 100 18.56 -4.00 6.55
N ARG A 101 19.89 -4.13 6.71
CA ARG A 101 20.78 -4.88 5.79
C ARG A 101 20.43 -6.36 5.73
N GLU A 102 20.24 -7.00 6.87
CA GLU A 102 19.83 -8.43 6.94
C GLU A 102 18.50 -8.66 6.23
N LEU A 103 17.54 -7.75 6.39
CA LEU A 103 16.25 -7.79 5.71
C LEU A 103 16.38 -7.56 4.20
N ALA A 104 17.25 -6.65 3.77
CA ALA A 104 17.55 -6.43 2.36
C ALA A 104 18.17 -7.67 1.71
N GLU A 105 19.14 -8.33 2.37
CA GLU A 105 19.72 -9.60 1.91
C GLU A 105 18.66 -10.70 1.81
N LYS A 106 17.78 -10.79 2.79
CA LYS A 106 16.66 -11.74 2.75
C LYS A 106 15.73 -11.46 1.57
N HIS A 107 15.46 -10.19 1.27
CA HIS A 107 14.68 -9.78 0.11
C HIS A 107 15.36 -10.19 -1.19
N ARG A 108 16.66 -9.90 -1.35
CA ARG A 108 17.45 -10.32 -2.50
C ARG A 108 17.38 -11.83 -2.70
N ASN A 109 17.67 -12.61 -1.66
CA ASN A 109 17.64 -14.07 -1.72
C ASN A 109 16.27 -14.63 -2.10
N ALA A 110 15.20 -13.96 -1.70
CA ALA A 110 13.83 -14.36 -2.03
C ALA A 110 13.45 -14.08 -3.48
N PHE A 111 13.89 -12.95 -4.06
CA PHE A 111 13.38 -12.50 -5.36
C PHE A 111 14.35 -12.75 -6.54
N GLU A 112 15.65 -12.57 -6.34
CA GLU A 112 16.65 -12.68 -7.41
C GLU A 112 16.67 -14.06 -8.12
N PRO A 113 16.63 -15.22 -7.42
CA PRO A 113 16.69 -16.52 -8.07
C PRO A 113 15.47 -16.86 -8.95
N ARG A 114 14.35 -16.16 -8.76
CA ARG A 114 13.07 -16.49 -9.41
C ARG A 114 12.90 -15.93 -10.83
N LYS A 115 13.92 -15.24 -11.35
CA LYS A 115 13.91 -14.66 -12.70
C LYS A 115 12.65 -13.88 -13.02
N LEU A 116 12.31 -12.94 -12.14
CA LEU A 116 11.12 -12.12 -12.26
C LEU A 116 11.38 -10.91 -13.17
N ASP A 117 10.38 -10.53 -13.94
CA ASP A 117 10.40 -9.30 -14.72
C ASP A 117 10.19 -8.07 -13.82
N ARG A 118 9.29 -8.20 -12.82
CA ARG A 118 8.98 -7.14 -11.86
C ARG A 118 8.83 -7.70 -10.44
N ILE A 119 9.01 -6.81 -9.46
CA ILE A 119 8.67 -7.03 -8.04
C ILE A 119 7.60 -6.00 -7.69
N VAL A 120 6.39 -6.47 -7.40
CA VAL A 120 5.24 -5.60 -7.18
C VAL A 120 4.99 -5.44 -5.69
N THR A 121 4.88 -4.20 -5.24
CA THR A 121 4.46 -3.87 -3.87
C THR A 121 3.17 -3.05 -3.88
N ASN A 122 2.31 -3.27 -2.89
CA ASN A 122 1.07 -2.53 -2.68
C ASN A 122 1.14 -1.64 -1.43
N ALA A 123 2.34 -1.36 -0.95
CA ALA A 123 2.58 -0.53 0.22
C ALA A 123 3.63 0.54 -0.11
N ALA A 124 3.20 1.79 -0.25
CA ALA A 124 4.03 2.90 -0.70
C ALA A 124 5.35 3.06 0.09
N GLY A 125 5.30 2.93 1.42
CA GLY A 125 6.48 3.01 2.28
C GLY A 125 7.45 1.84 2.06
N CYS A 126 6.93 0.63 1.81
CA CYS A 126 7.76 -0.51 1.45
C CYS A 126 8.39 -0.32 0.08
N GLY A 127 7.61 0.14 -0.91
CA GLY A 127 8.10 0.39 -2.26
C GLY A 127 9.23 1.43 -2.29
N ALA A 128 9.09 2.52 -1.54
CA ALA A 128 10.15 3.52 -1.40
C ALA A 128 11.45 2.89 -0.88
N GLN A 129 11.38 2.10 0.20
CA GLN A 129 12.55 1.43 0.76
C GLN A 129 13.17 0.43 -0.21
N LEU A 130 12.35 -0.36 -0.90
CA LEU A 130 12.82 -1.39 -1.83
C LEU A 130 13.45 -0.81 -3.11
N LYS A 131 13.18 0.45 -3.45
CA LYS A 131 13.79 1.19 -4.55
C LYS A 131 15.11 1.90 -4.18
N GLU A 132 15.57 1.80 -2.91
CA GLU A 132 16.73 2.49 -2.38
C GLU A 132 17.65 1.57 -1.56
N LEU A 133 17.61 0.25 -1.79
CA LEU A 133 18.35 -0.76 -1.02
C LEU A 133 19.86 -0.56 -1.06
N HIS A 134 20.41 -0.12 -2.20
CA HIS A 134 21.85 0.09 -2.36
C HIS A 134 22.43 1.10 -1.36
N HIS A 135 21.62 2.06 -0.88
CA HIS A 135 22.03 3.02 0.14
C HIS A 135 22.33 2.40 1.51
N LEU A 136 21.88 1.16 1.73
CA LEU A 136 22.24 0.40 2.93
C LEU A 136 23.69 -0.10 2.88
N PHE A 137 24.29 -0.20 1.70
CA PHE A 137 25.58 -0.84 1.46
C PHE A 137 26.59 0.12 0.77
N PRO A 138 26.88 1.31 1.35
CA PRO A 138 27.70 2.32 0.68
C PRO A 138 29.14 1.87 0.44
N GLU A 139 29.63 0.88 1.20
CA GLU A 139 30.99 0.34 1.10
C GLU A 139 31.07 -0.92 0.21
N ALA A 140 29.94 -1.34 -0.39
CA ALA A 140 29.94 -2.53 -1.24
C ALA A 140 30.65 -2.25 -2.58
N PRO A 141 31.32 -3.25 -3.18
CA PRO A 141 31.94 -3.09 -4.48
C PRO A 141 30.90 -2.81 -5.58
N GLU A 142 31.35 -2.17 -6.67
CA GLU A 142 30.48 -1.67 -7.75
C GLU A 142 29.58 -2.76 -8.38
N ASN A 143 30.12 -3.96 -8.55
CA ASN A 143 29.36 -5.10 -9.06
C ASN A 143 28.21 -5.52 -8.12
N GLU A 144 28.39 -5.40 -6.81
CA GLU A 144 27.34 -5.69 -5.82
C GLU A 144 26.30 -4.57 -5.76
N ILE A 145 26.74 -3.32 -5.81
CA ILE A 145 25.84 -2.15 -5.98
C ILE A 145 25.00 -2.30 -7.25
N GLY A 146 25.60 -2.77 -8.35
CA GLY A 146 24.89 -3.05 -9.61
C GLY A 146 23.76 -4.06 -9.45
N ARG A 147 23.96 -5.12 -8.68
CA ARG A 147 22.92 -6.13 -8.36
C ARG A 147 21.77 -5.55 -7.52
N TRP A 148 22.07 -4.70 -6.54
CA TRP A 148 21.05 -4.00 -5.77
C TRP A 148 20.20 -3.10 -6.68
N LYS A 149 20.84 -2.32 -7.55
CA LYS A 149 20.14 -1.45 -8.51
C LYS A 149 19.29 -2.23 -9.51
N GLU A 150 19.71 -3.43 -9.91
CA GLU A 150 18.88 -4.28 -10.76
C GLU A 150 17.58 -4.70 -10.04
N LEU A 151 17.68 -5.08 -8.77
CA LEU A 151 16.51 -5.45 -7.96
C LEU A 151 15.58 -4.25 -7.73
N GLU A 152 16.15 -3.08 -7.44
CA GLU A 152 15.43 -1.81 -7.29
C GLU A 152 14.66 -1.43 -8.57
N ASN A 153 15.31 -1.53 -9.73
CA ASN A 153 14.72 -1.22 -11.03
C ASN A 153 13.56 -2.17 -11.42
N LYS A 154 13.54 -3.39 -10.88
CA LYS A 154 12.43 -4.31 -11.03
C LYS A 154 11.26 -3.98 -10.08
N THR A 155 11.50 -3.20 -9.02
CA THR A 155 10.48 -2.87 -8.03
C THR A 155 9.54 -1.80 -8.54
N ILE A 156 8.24 -2.08 -8.50
CA ILE A 156 7.19 -1.18 -8.98
C ILE A 156 5.99 -1.19 -8.02
N ASP A 157 5.31 -0.05 -7.89
CA ASP A 157 4.04 0.02 -7.16
C ASP A 157 2.91 -0.65 -7.96
N LEU A 158 1.99 -1.31 -7.27
CA LEU A 158 0.84 -1.98 -7.88
C LEU A 158 0.00 -1.02 -8.72
N LEU A 159 -0.32 0.15 -8.18
CA LEU A 159 -1.19 1.11 -8.88
C LEU A 159 -0.48 1.73 -10.09
N GLU A 160 0.83 1.90 -10.02
CA GLU A 160 1.66 2.33 -11.14
C GLU A 160 1.61 1.28 -12.27
N LEU A 161 1.86 0.01 -11.93
CA LEU A 161 1.88 -1.10 -12.87
C LEU A 161 0.50 -1.31 -13.51
N ILE A 162 -0.56 -1.39 -12.71
CA ILE A 162 -1.93 -1.60 -13.21
C ILE A 162 -2.38 -0.40 -14.06
N ALA A 163 -2.03 0.82 -13.70
CA ALA A 163 -2.38 2.01 -14.49
C ALA A 163 -1.70 2.04 -15.88
N SER A 164 -0.60 1.33 -16.08
CA SER A 164 0.03 1.19 -17.40
C SER A 164 -0.73 0.23 -18.34
N GLU A 165 -1.63 -0.59 -17.79
CA GLU A 165 -2.35 -1.65 -18.50
C GLU A 165 -3.74 -1.21 -19.03
N THR A 166 -3.90 0.04 -19.42
CA THR A 166 -5.20 0.61 -19.83
C THR A 166 -5.93 -0.23 -20.86
N LYS A 167 -5.24 -0.69 -21.91
CA LYS A 167 -5.86 -1.51 -22.99
C LYS A 167 -6.45 -2.82 -22.48
N VAL A 168 -5.78 -3.47 -21.52
CA VAL A 168 -6.27 -4.72 -20.92
C VAL A 168 -7.40 -4.42 -19.94
N LEU A 169 -7.23 -3.40 -19.13
CA LEU A 169 -8.24 -3.00 -18.14
C LEU A 169 -9.56 -2.56 -18.75
N ASP A 170 -9.52 -1.89 -19.91
CA ASP A 170 -10.72 -1.42 -20.60
C ASP A 170 -11.53 -2.57 -21.22
N GLN A 171 -10.92 -3.76 -21.37
CA GLN A 171 -11.59 -4.99 -21.81
C GLN A 171 -12.19 -5.80 -20.65
N LEU A 172 -11.93 -5.41 -19.40
CA LEU A 172 -12.48 -6.07 -18.22
C LEU A 172 -13.90 -5.55 -17.93
N ASN A 173 -14.69 -6.42 -17.33
CA ASN A 173 -16.04 -6.05 -16.91
C ASN A 173 -16.01 -5.35 -15.55
N TRP A 174 -16.17 -4.04 -15.57
CA TRP A 174 -16.20 -3.23 -14.35
C TRP A 174 -17.64 -2.95 -13.89
N SER A 175 -17.85 -2.88 -12.59
CA SER A 175 -19.11 -2.41 -12.03
C SER A 175 -19.36 -0.97 -12.47
N SER A 176 -20.58 -0.71 -12.95
CA SER A 176 -21.07 0.63 -13.30
C SER A 176 -21.86 1.28 -12.16
N GLU A 177 -21.96 0.63 -11.00
CA GLU A 177 -22.66 1.19 -9.85
C GLU A 177 -22.04 2.53 -9.45
N PRO A 178 -22.86 3.58 -9.30
CA PRO A 178 -22.35 4.89 -8.94
C PRO A 178 -21.70 4.88 -7.56
N VAL A 179 -20.49 5.43 -7.46
CA VAL A 179 -19.77 5.63 -6.21
C VAL A 179 -18.93 6.89 -6.27
N THR A 180 -19.01 7.70 -5.22
CA THR A 180 -18.18 8.90 -5.09
C THR A 180 -17.08 8.62 -4.07
N VAL A 181 -15.83 8.84 -4.48
CA VAL A 181 -14.64 8.55 -3.69
C VAL A 181 -13.70 9.74 -3.67
N ILE A 182 -12.87 9.84 -2.64
CA ILE A 182 -11.69 10.71 -2.57
C ILE A 182 -10.44 9.84 -2.49
N TYR A 183 -9.30 10.36 -2.96
CA TYR A 183 -8.03 9.67 -2.91
C TYR A 183 -6.99 10.50 -2.16
N ASP A 184 -6.49 9.93 -1.07
CA ASP A 184 -5.35 10.43 -0.32
C ASP A 184 -4.06 9.81 -0.88
N ALA A 185 -3.23 10.63 -1.52
CA ALA A 185 -1.97 10.19 -2.10
C ALA A 185 -0.94 9.95 -0.99
N PRO A 186 -0.46 8.70 -0.78
CA PRO A 186 0.60 8.47 0.19
C PRO A 186 1.86 9.26 -0.15
N CYS A 187 2.42 9.99 0.81
CA CYS A 187 3.59 10.82 0.59
C CYS A 187 4.79 10.03 0.03
N HIS A 188 5.00 8.79 0.49
CA HIS A 188 6.04 7.90 -0.05
C HIS A 188 5.77 7.47 -1.50
N LEU A 189 4.51 7.34 -1.92
CA LEU A 189 4.19 7.02 -3.30
C LEU A 189 4.47 8.22 -4.20
N MET A 190 4.01 9.39 -3.78
CA MET A 190 4.10 10.59 -4.58
C MET A 190 5.52 11.18 -4.60
N HIS A 191 6.14 11.35 -3.42
CA HIS A 191 7.42 12.07 -3.33
C HIS A 191 8.64 11.15 -3.49
N ALA A 192 8.62 9.94 -2.91
CA ALA A 192 9.76 9.04 -2.99
C ALA A 192 9.74 8.19 -4.28
N GLN A 193 8.56 7.84 -4.79
CA GLN A 193 8.45 7.00 -5.99
C GLN A 193 8.03 7.76 -7.26
N GLY A 194 7.62 9.03 -7.16
CA GLY A 194 7.17 9.84 -8.31
C GLY A 194 5.81 9.43 -8.89
N VAL A 195 5.01 8.69 -8.13
CA VAL A 195 3.73 8.10 -8.60
C VAL A 195 2.55 8.85 -7.99
N ASP A 196 1.91 9.73 -8.74
CA ASP A 196 0.71 10.48 -8.32
C ASP A 196 -0.42 10.43 -9.37
N ALA A 197 -0.12 10.81 -10.61
CA ALA A 197 -1.14 10.91 -11.67
C ALA A 197 -1.74 9.53 -12.04
N ASN A 198 -0.94 8.47 -12.00
CA ASN A 198 -1.35 7.13 -12.41
C ASN A 198 -2.47 6.54 -11.54
N PRO A 199 -2.38 6.55 -10.19
CA PRO A 199 -3.47 6.10 -9.33
C PRO A 199 -4.76 6.89 -9.53
N ARG A 200 -4.66 8.22 -9.65
CA ARG A 200 -5.84 9.08 -9.85
C ARG A 200 -6.55 8.79 -11.17
N ARG A 201 -5.79 8.67 -12.26
CA ARG A 201 -6.32 8.30 -13.57
C ARG A 201 -6.94 6.90 -13.54
N LEU A 202 -6.26 5.92 -12.93
CA LEU A 202 -6.75 4.56 -12.81
C LEU A 202 -8.10 4.51 -12.09
N ILE A 203 -8.23 5.16 -10.95
CA ILE A 203 -9.44 5.18 -10.14
C ILE A 203 -10.56 5.95 -10.88
N GLY A 204 -10.26 7.17 -11.31
CA GLY A 204 -11.26 8.07 -11.91
C GLY A 204 -11.77 7.64 -13.29
N SER A 205 -11.04 6.76 -14.01
CA SER A 205 -11.47 6.23 -15.30
C SER A 205 -12.37 4.99 -15.19
N ARG A 206 -12.60 4.47 -14.00
CA ARG A 206 -13.48 3.29 -13.84
C ARG A 206 -14.96 3.68 -13.94
N SER A 207 -15.72 2.84 -14.62
CA SER A 207 -17.16 3.05 -14.83
C SER A 207 -17.89 3.27 -13.49
N GLY A 208 -18.78 4.24 -13.43
CA GLY A 208 -19.55 4.59 -12.24
C GLY A 208 -18.77 5.29 -11.12
N VAL A 209 -17.44 5.49 -11.25
CA VAL A 209 -16.63 6.15 -10.22
C VAL A 209 -16.57 7.65 -10.45
N LYS A 210 -16.98 8.43 -9.44
CA LYS A 210 -16.74 9.88 -9.34
C LYS A 210 -15.60 10.10 -8.36
N LEU A 211 -14.43 10.48 -8.87
CA LEU A 211 -13.29 10.86 -8.05
C LEU A 211 -13.36 12.35 -7.74
N VAL A 212 -13.62 12.69 -6.48
CA VAL A 212 -13.63 14.08 -6.01
C VAL A 212 -12.22 14.48 -5.61
N PRO A 213 -11.74 15.66 -6.03
CA PRO A 213 -10.46 16.18 -5.57
C PRO A 213 -10.43 16.39 -4.06
N LEU A 214 -9.39 15.85 -3.40
CA LEU A 214 -9.11 16.12 -1.99
C LEU A 214 -8.04 17.22 -1.92
N PRO A 215 -8.36 18.42 -1.40
CA PRO A 215 -7.36 19.45 -1.15
C PRO A 215 -6.25 18.91 -0.24
N GLU A 216 -5.02 19.33 -0.48
CA GLU A 216 -3.86 18.87 0.30
C GLU A 216 -3.70 17.34 0.39
N SER A 217 -4.20 16.61 -0.61
CA SER A 217 -4.05 15.15 -0.65
C SER A 217 -2.59 14.67 -0.58
N HIS A 218 -1.65 15.52 -1.02
CA HIS A 218 -0.20 15.32 -0.95
C HIS A 218 0.39 15.54 0.46
N TRP A 219 -0.37 16.10 1.39
CA TRP A 219 0.07 16.35 2.75
C TRP A 219 0.21 15.04 3.54
N CYS A 220 1.19 14.97 4.44
CA CYS A 220 1.40 13.76 5.24
C CYS A 220 0.18 13.45 6.13
N CYS A 221 -0.11 12.16 6.33
CA CYS A 221 -1.14 11.69 7.26
C CYS A 221 -0.70 11.70 8.74
N GLY A 222 0.59 11.97 8.99
CA GLY A 222 1.17 11.97 10.34
C GLY A 222 1.71 10.61 10.80
N SER A 223 1.52 9.51 10.05
CA SER A 223 2.02 8.19 10.46
C SER A 223 3.55 8.10 10.46
N ALA A 224 4.20 8.44 9.35
CA ALA A 224 5.66 8.52 9.15
C ALA A 224 6.46 7.41 9.89
N GLY A 225 6.25 6.16 9.50
CA GLY A 225 6.88 5.00 10.14
C GLY A 225 6.35 4.79 11.56
N ILE A 226 7.20 4.94 12.56
CA ILE A 226 6.82 4.88 13.98
C ILE A 226 6.63 6.26 14.61
N TYR A 227 6.72 7.34 13.84
CA TYR A 227 6.69 8.71 14.36
C TYR A 227 5.42 9.01 15.16
N ASN A 228 4.27 8.50 14.72
CA ASN A 228 3.00 8.61 15.43
C ASN A 228 2.99 7.93 16.82
N LEU A 229 3.89 6.99 17.08
CA LEU A 229 4.04 6.33 18.37
C LEU A 229 5.02 7.07 19.27
N VAL A 230 6.12 7.62 18.71
CA VAL A 230 7.18 8.27 19.49
C VAL A 230 6.97 9.78 19.64
N GLN A 231 6.22 10.41 18.73
CA GLN A 231 5.88 11.85 18.71
C GLN A 231 4.37 12.07 18.50
N PRO A 232 3.51 11.51 19.39
CA PRO A 232 2.07 11.45 19.15
C PRO A 232 1.39 12.83 19.03
N GLU A 233 1.90 13.85 19.74
CA GLU A 233 1.32 15.20 19.69
C GLU A 233 1.55 15.87 18.34
N LEU A 234 2.78 15.81 17.81
CA LEU A 234 3.11 16.38 16.50
C LEU A 234 2.43 15.60 15.38
N ALA A 235 2.47 14.27 15.46
CA ALA A 235 1.77 13.40 14.51
C ALA A 235 0.25 13.65 14.51
N GLY A 236 -0.32 13.89 15.68
CA GLY A 236 -1.73 14.25 15.88
C GLY A 236 -2.07 15.59 15.22
N SER A 237 -1.22 16.60 15.36
CA SER A 237 -1.42 17.89 14.69
C SER A 237 -1.38 17.80 13.16
N VAL A 238 -0.46 16.98 12.62
CA VAL A 238 -0.38 16.70 11.18
C VAL A 238 -1.64 15.97 10.70
N LEU A 239 -2.09 14.95 11.45
CA LEU A 239 -3.31 14.21 11.17
C LEU A 239 -4.55 15.13 11.20
N GLN A 240 -4.66 16.01 12.20
CA GLN A 240 -5.80 16.92 12.35
C GLN A 240 -6.00 17.76 11.08
N ARG A 241 -4.93 18.34 10.53
CA ARG A 241 -4.99 19.10 9.27
C ARG A 241 -5.55 18.25 8.12
N LYS A 242 -5.14 16.98 8.03
CA LYS A 242 -5.65 16.04 7.03
C LYS A 242 -7.15 15.77 7.25
N ILE A 243 -7.56 15.55 8.49
CA ILE A 243 -8.96 15.31 8.86
C ILE A 243 -9.83 16.53 8.57
N ASP A 244 -9.34 17.74 8.82
CA ASP A 244 -10.05 18.98 8.51
C ASP A 244 -10.29 19.11 6.99
N SER A 245 -9.27 18.85 6.16
CA SER A 245 -9.39 18.84 4.70
C SER A 245 -10.40 17.79 4.21
N ILE A 246 -10.38 16.59 4.77
CA ILE A 246 -11.36 15.53 4.47
C ILE A 246 -12.77 15.98 4.86
N HIS A 247 -12.93 16.54 6.05
CA HIS A 247 -14.23 16.99 6.57
C HIS A 247 -14.86 18.09 5.68
N GLU A 248 -14.08 19.08 5.29
CA GLU A 248 -14.55 20.14 4.37
C GLU A 248 -14.90 19.56 2.99
N THR A 249 -14.13 18.59 2.50
CA THR A 249 -14.45 17.92 1.23
C THR A 249 -15.78 17.17 1.30
N ILE A 250 -16.06 16.47 2.41
CA ILE A 250 -17.32 15.73 2.59
C ILE A 250 -18.50 16.68 2.77
N LYS A 251 -18.33 17.82 3.44
CA LYS A 251 -19.38 18.85 3.51
C LYS A 251 -19.77 19.37 2.13
N ALA A 252 -18.78 19.57 1.26
CA ALA A 252 -19.02 20.02 -0.12
C ALA A 252 -19.57 18.90 -1.03
N HIS A 253 -19.26 17.65 -0.71
CA HIS A 253 -19.62 16.45 -1.48
C HIS A 253 -20.22 15.37 -0.56
N PRO A 254 -21.44 15.58 -0.04
CA PRO A 254 -22.05 14.71 0.97
C PRO A 254 -22.38 13.29 0.47
N GLU A 255 -22.34 13.06 -0.84
CA GLU A 255 -22.45 11.75 -1.45
C GLU A 255 -21.18 10.87 -1.31
N THR A 256 -20.05 11.45 -0.90
CA THR A 256 -18.78 10.72 -0.74
C THR A 256 -18.86 9.73 0.42
N ARG A 257 -18.48 8.49 0.18
CA ARG A 257 -18.54 7.40 1.17
C ARG A 257 -17.21 6.72 1.43
N ILE A 258 -16.24 6.85 0.52
CA ILE A 258 -15.00 6.11 0.58
C ILE A 258 -13.81 7.05 0.39
N LEU A 259 -12.82 6.90 1.28
CA LEU A 259 -11.48 7.45 1.11
C LEU A 259 -10.54 6.31 0.75
N LEU A 260 -9.83 6.48 -0.35
CA LEU A 260 -8.85 5.52 -0.86
C LEU A 260 -7.44 5.98 -0.53
N THR A 261 -6.58 5.04 -0.14
CA THR A 261 -5.13 5.26 0.00
C THR A 261 -4.37 3.98 -0.37
N ALA A 262 -3.04 4.04 -0.51
CA ALA A 262 -2.20 2.92 -0.95
C ALA A 262 -0.99 2.69 -0.03
N ASN A 263 -1.16 2.93 1.27
CA ASN A 263 -0.11 2.69 2.25
C ASN A 263 -0.69 2.30 3.61
N PRO A 264 -0.23 1.22 4.24
CA PRO A 264 -0.78 0.75 5.52
C PRO A 264 -0.72 1.78 6.64
N GLY A 265 0.39 2.52 6.75
CA GLY A 265 0.53 3.57 7.76
C GLY A 265 -0.52 4.67 7.58
N CYS A 266 -0.78 5.12 6.34
CA CYS A 266 -1.83 6.10 6.05
C CYS A 266 -3.23 5.51 6.29
N LEU A 267 -3.46 4.25 5.90
CA LEU A 267 -4.72 3.54 6.08
C LEU A 267 -5.14 3.55 7.56
N TYR A 268 -4.25 3.11 8.46
CA TYR A 268 -4.55 3.07 9.90
C TYR A 268 -4.67 4.44 10.52
N GLN A 269 -3.76 5.36 10.18
CA GLN A 269 -3.71 6.70 10.75
C GLN A 269 -4.97 7.51 10.39
N ILE A 270 -5.35 7.51 9.12
CA ILE A 270 -6.54 8.24 8.66
C ILE A 270 -7.81 7.55 9.18
N ARG A 271 -7.89 6.22 9.18
CA ARG A 271 -9.01 5.46 9.75
C ARG A 271 -9.24 5.81 11.22
N ALA A 272 -8.16 5.88 12.02
CA ALA A 272 -8.22 6.29 13.43
C ALA A 272 -8.72 7.74 13.57
N GLY A 273 -8.20 8.67 12.78
CA GLY A 273 -8.63 10.08 12.81
C GLY A 273 -10.09 10.28 12.41
N ILE A 274 -10.55 9.62 11.36
CA ILE A 274 -11.94 9.64 10.89
C ILE A 274 -12.88 9.08 11.95
N ASN A 275 -12.54 7.94 12.56
CA ASN A 275 -13.34 7.35 13.62
C ASN A 275 -13.42 8.27 14.85
N GLN A 276 -12.30 8.90 15.23
CA GLN A 276 -12.27 9.85 16.35
C GLN A 276 -13.10 11.10 16.08
N ALA A 277 -13.10 11.57 14.83
CA ALA A 277 -13.88 12.74 14.41
C ALA A 277 -15.37 12.43 14.14
N GLY A 278 -15.77 11.16 14.18
CA GLY A 278 -17.16 10.74 13.91
C GLY A 278 -17.59 10.99 12.47
N ILE A 279 -16.66 11.02 11.52
CA ILE A 279 -16.95 11.26 10.10
C ILE A 279 -17.45 9.93 9.48
N PRO A 280 -18.63 9.92 8.82
CA PRO A 280 -19.22 8.71 8.23
C PRO A 280 -18.56 8.36 6.89
N LEU A 281 -17.28 8.02 6.90
CA LEU A 281 -16.44 7.74 5.74
C LEU A 281 -15.69 6.43 5.94
N GLU A 282 -15.77 5.53 4.98
CA GLU A 282 -14.97 4.31 4.97
C GLU A 282 -13.56 4.61 4.44
N VAL A 283 -12.52 4.11 5.11
CA VAL A 283 -11.13 4.20 4.66
C VAL A 283 -10.69 2.85 4.13
N MET A 284 -10.39 2.80 2.83
CA MET A 284 -10.11 1.56 2.11
C MET A 284 -8.80 1.63 1.34
N HIS A 285 -8.12 0.50 1.22
CA HIS A 285 -6.97 0.41 0.33
C HIS A 285 -7.41 0.40 -1.14
N SER A 286 -6.72 1.17 -1.99
CA SER A 286 -7.08 1.32 -3.41
C SER A 286 -7.15 0.00 -4.18
N ALA A 287 -6.30 -0.99 -3.84
CA ALA A 287 -6.35 -2.32 -4.45
C ALA A 287 -7.66 -3.05 -4.13
N VAL A 288 -8.13 -2.98 -2.88
CA VAL A 288 -9.41 -3.61 -2.45
C VAL A 288 -10.58 -2.98 -3.19
N PHE A 289 -10.61 -1.66 -3.26
CA PHE A 289 -11.63 -0.94 -4.01
C PHE A 289 -11.67 -1.36 -5.48
N LEU A 290 -10.53 -1.33 -6.16
CA LEU A 290 -10.44 -1.66 -7.59
C LEU A 290 -10.82 -3.12 -7.85
N ALA A 291 -10.29 -4.07 -7.07
CA ALA A 291 -10.63 -5.49 -7.21
C ALA A 291 -12.12 -5.77 -6.95
N GLY A 292 -12.71 -5.11 -5.95
CA GLY A 292 -14.14 -5.21 -5.65
C GLY A 292 -15.06 -4.67 -6.76
N ARG A 293 -14.53 -3.88 -7.68
CA ARG A 293 -15.29 -3.39 -8.85
C ARG A 293 -15.14 -4.27 -10.09
N LEU A 294 -14.25 -5.26 -10.08
CA LEU A 294 -14.20 -6.26 -11.14
C LEU A 294 -15.37 -7.24 -11.00
N LYS A 295 -16.16 -7.39 -12.07
CA LYS A 295 -17.20 -8.42 -12.16
C LYS A 295 -16.56 -9.71 -12.66
N THR A 296 -16.69 -10.77 -11.90
CA THR A 296 -16.27 -12.13 -12.28
C THR A 296 -17.19 -12.72 -13.32
#